data_f2d343e91dd485746b56feaa1e5370c3
#
_entry.id   f2d343e91dd485746b56feaa1e5370c3
#
_cell.length_a   1.000
_cell.length_b   1.000
_cell.length_c   1.000
_cell.angle_alpha   90.00
_cell.angle_beta   90.00
_cell.angle_gamma   90.00
#
_symmetry.space_group_name_H-M   'P 1'
#
loop_
_entity.id
_entity.type
_entity.pdbx_description
1 polymer ?
#
loop_
_entity_poly.entity_id
_entity_poly.type
_entity_poly.pdbx_seq_one_letter_code
_entity_poly.pdbx_strand_id
1 'polypeptide(L)'
;RIEGVKEIDGLLADLGVSSHQFDVGERGFSTRFAGPLDMRMNLNAELDARQIINNYSEERLCNIFFKFGELRESRKIAKTIIIARKQDQINSTDQLMNCIQHLTIGRKRNQFFSRVFQAIRIQVNDEIQALKEMLNAATDLLKVGGRLSVISYHSLEDRLVKNLVKKGNLEGDLQKDFYGNPIKSYKEISKKVIVPSKKEIENNPRARSAKLRIAEKI
;
A
#
# COMPACT_ATOMS: atom_id res chain seq x y z
N ARG A 1 -7.22 23.92 1.73
CA ARG A 1 -7.46 25.32 1.27
C ARG A 1 -8.96 25.65 1.23
N ILE A 2 -9.80 24.65 1.23
CA ILE A 2 -11.26 24.84 1.27
C ILE A 2 -11.67 25.62 2.53
N GLU A 3 -11.05 25.31 3.68
CA GLU A 3 -11.30 25.96 4.98
C GLU A 3 -10.42 27.19 5.25
N GLY A 4 -9.67 27.67 4.26
CA GLY A 4 -8.76 28.80 4.45
C GLY A 4 -7.52 28.51 5.28
N VAL A 5 -7.29 27.27 5.67
CA VAL A 5 -6.10 26.85 6.42
C VAL A 5 -4.86 26.96 5.53
N LYS A 6 -3.88 27.76 5.96
CA LYS A 6 -2.62 27.97 5.24
C LYS A 6 -1.52 27.04 5.71
N GLU A 7 -1.48 26.73 7.00
CA GLU A 7 -0.46 25.92 7.65
C GLU A 7 -1.07 25.06 8.74
N ILE A 8 -0.42 23.93 9.05
CA ILE A 8 -0.81 23.01 10.11
C ILE A 8 0.37 22.69 11.03
N ASP A 9 0.09 22.39 12.30
CA ASP A 9 1.11 22.05 13.30
C ASP A 9 1.51 20.58 13.25
N GLY A 10 0.64 19.70 12.72
CA GLY A 10 0.91 18.27 12.63
C GLY A 10 -0.03 17.55 11.70
N LEU A 11 0.46 16.42 11.16
CA LEU A 11 -0.30 15.48 10.35
C LEU A 11 -0.04 14.06 10.88
N LEU A 12 -1.12 13.34 11.18
CA LEU A 12 -1.10 11.90 11.43
C LEU A 12 -1.84 11.19 10.30
N ALA A 13 -1.17 10.25 9.65
CA ALA A 13 -1.76 9.38 8.65
C ALA A 13 -1.62 7.91 9.06
N ASP A 14 -2.74 7.19 9.12
CA ASP A 14 -2.80 5.74 9.29
C ASP A 14 -3.22 5.14 7.94
N LEU A 15 -2.26 4.50 7.24
CA LEU A 15 -2.43 4.10 5.85
C LEU A 15 -3.15 2.76 5.71
N GLY A 16 -3.66 2.52 4.51
CA GLY A 16 -4.26 1.24 4.12
C GLY A 16 -5.75 1.15 4.41
N VAL A 17 -6.24 -0.06 4.60
CA VAL A 17 -7.67 -0.38 4.73
C VAL A 17 -8.10 -0.47 6.20
N SER A 18 -9.32 -0.07 6.48
CA SER A 18 -9.91 -0.23 7.82
C SER A 18 -10.21 -1.70 8.15
N SER A 19 -10.29 -2.00 9.45
CA SER A 19 -10.71 -3.32 9.92
C SER A 19 -12.08 -3.72 9.37
N HIS A 20 -13.02 -2.78 9.27
CA HIS A 20 -14.34 -3.00 8.70
C HIS A 20 -14.27 -3.51 7.25
N GLN A 21 -13.40 -2.93 6.42
CA GLN A 21 -13.24 -3.37 5.01
C GLN A 21 -12.71 -4.80 4.90
N PHE A 22 -11.89 -5.26 5.86
CA PHE A 22 -11.44 -6.64 5.91
C PHE A 22 -12.48 -7.62 6.45
N ASP A 23 -13.34 -7.18 7.35
CA ASP A 23 -14.31 -8.05 8.04
C ASP A 23 -15.59 -8.26 7.21
N VAL A 24 -15.90 -7.35 6.30
CA VAL A 24 -17.03 -7.45 5.39
C VAL A 24 -16.61 -8.17 4.11
N GLY A 25 -16.97 -9.45 3.96
CA GLY A 25 -16.60 -10.29 2.82
C GLY A 25 -17.03 -9.69 1.48
N GLU A 26 -18.19 -9.04 1.42
CA GLU A 26 -18.74 -8.39 0.22
C GLU A 26 -17.87 -7.26 -0.35
N ARG A 27 -16.92 -6.75 0.45
CA ARG A 27 -15.97 -5.73 0.00
C ARG A 27 -14.77 -6.32 -0.77
N GLY A 28 -14.55 -7.64 -0.73
CA GLY A 28 -13.52 -8.34 -1.49
C GLY A 28 -12.06 -8.13 -1.05
N PHE A 29 -11.80 -7.50 0.10
CA PHE A 29 -10.43 -7.24 0.60
C PHE A 29 -9.79 -8.45 1.27
N SER A 30 -10.61 -9.38 1.75
CA SER A 30 -10.14 -10.48 2.61
C SER A 30 -9.82 -11.74 1.80
N THR A 31 -8.73 -12.41 2.19
CA THR A 31 -8.42 -13.78 1.73
C THR A 31 -9.07 -14.86 2.59
N ARG A 32 -9.85 -14.48 3.62
CA ARG A 32 -10.51 -15.42 4.56
C ARG A 32 -11.98 -15.59 4.26
N PHE A 33 -12.61 -14.60 3.68
CA PHE A 33 -14.03 -14.58 3.36
C PHE A 33 -14.20 -14.56 1.86
N ALA A 34 -15.02 -15.46 1.34
CA ALA A 34 -15.44 -15.43 -0.05
C ALA A 34 -16.30 -14.19 -0.30
N GLY A 35 -16.10 -13.53 -1.42
CA GLY A 35 -16.84 -12.34 -1.80
C GLY A 35 -16.52 -11.90 -3.22
N PRO A 36 -17.23 -10.90 -3.75
CA PRO A 36 -16.96 -10.36 -5.07
C PRO A 36 -15.55 -9.74 -5.14
N LEU A 37 -14.93 -9.75 -6.30
CA LEU A 37 -13.67 -9.06 -6.57
C LEU A 37 -13.95 -7.56 -6.76
N ASP A 38 -14.21 -6.84 -5.66
CA ASP A 38 -14.45 -5.39 -5.68
C ASP A 38 -13.18 -4.62 -5.28
N MET A 39 -12.78 -4.65 -4.02
CA MET A 39 -11.62 -3.99 -3.43
C MET A 39 -11.61 -2.44 -3.53
N ARG A 40 -12.70 -1.80 -3.90
CA ARG A 40 -12.80 -0.33 -3.93
C ARG A 40 -12.94 0.22 -2.53
N MET A 41 -12.11 1.16 -2.14
CA MET A 41 -12.30 1.96 -0.92
C MET A 41 -13.45 2.94 -1.11
N ASN A 42 -13.48 3.64 -2.23
CA ASN A 42 -14.58 4.49 -2.68
C ASN A 42 -15.50 3.67 -3.59
N LEU A 43 -16.72 3.35 -3.13
CA LEU A 43 -17.69 2.56 -3.89
C LEU A 43 -18.19 3.26 -5.18
N ASN A 44 -18.03 4.57 -5.26
CA ASN A 44 -18.38 5.36 -6.46
C ASN A 44 -17.26 5.34 -7.53
N ALA A 45 -16.09 4.76 -7.24
CA ALA A 45 -15.03 4.61 -8.24
C ALA A 45 -15.46 3.60 -9.31
N GLU A 46 -15.08 3.85 -10.55
CA GLU A 46 -15.43 2.98 -11.68
C GLU A 46 -14.63 1.68 -11.69
N LEU A 47 -13.32 1.75 -11.38
CA LEU A 47 -12.42 0.63 -11.47
C LEU A 47 -12.51 -0.26 -10.22
N ASP A 48 -12.89 -1.53 -10.42
CA ASP A 48 -12.89 -2.57 -9.41
C ASP A 48 -11.82 -3.67 -9.69
N ALA A 49 -11.61 -4.57 -8.73
CA ALA A 49 -10.64 -5.65 -8.88
C ALA A 49 -11.04 -6.67 -9.96
N ARG A 50 -12.35 -6.87 -10.19
CA ARG A 50 -12.87 -7.75 -11.24
C ARG A 50 -12.47 -7.23 -12.62
N GLN A 51 -12.61 -5.93 -12.86
CA GLN A 51 -12.22 -5.31 -14.12
C GLN A 51 -10.71 -5.44 -14.37
N ILE A 52 -9.87 -5.26 -13.34
CA ILE A 52 -8.42 -5.46 -13.45
C ILE A 52 -8.13 -6.90 -13.87
N ILE A 53 -8.66 -7.87 -13.16
CA ILE A 53 -8.38 -9.30 -13.39
C ILE A 53 -8.87 -9.76 -14.76
N ASN A 54 -10.05 -9.33 -15.18
CA ASN A 54 -10.65 -9.82 -16.43
C ASN A 54 -10.26 -9.02 -17.67
N ASN A 55 -9.89 -7.73 -17.55
CA ASN A 55 -9.70 -6.85 -18.71
C ASN A 55 -8.25 -6.43 -18.97
N TYR A 56 -7.36 -6.47 -17.95
CA TYR A 56 -5.98 -6.04 -18.15
C TYR A 56 -5.18 -7.06 -18.98
N SER A 57 -4.22 -6.56 -19.77
CA SER A 57 -3.30 -7.43 -20.52
C SER A 57 -2.39 -8.22 -19.56
N GLU A 58 -1.80 -9.31 -20.06
CA GLU A 58 -0.83 -10.12 -19.30
C GLU A 58 0.32 -9.25 -18.76
N GLU A 59 0.83 -8.35 -19.60
CA GLU A 59 1.90 -7.44 -19.23
C GLU A 59 1.50 -6.49 -18.09
N ARG A 60 0.29 -5.89 -18.16
CA ARG A 60 -0.21 -5.02 -17.10
C ARG A 60 -0.42 -5.77 -15.80
N LEU A 61 -0.97 -6.97 -15.83
CA LEU A 61 -1.11 -7.82 -14.64
C LEU A 61 0.26 -8.20 -14.06
N CYS A 62 1.20 -8.60 -14.90
CA CYS A 62 2.56 -8.90 -14.48
C CYS A 62 3.21 -7.70 -13.76
N ASN A 63 3.08 -6.50 -14.33
CA ASN A 63 3.61 -5.27 -13.75
C ASN A 63 2.99 -4.96 -12.39
N ILE A 64 1.69 -5.14 -12.21
CA ILE A 64 0.97 -4.94 -10.93
C ILE A 64 1.53 -5.91 -9.88
N PHE A 65 1.57 -7.20 -10.17
CA PHE A 65 2.05 -8.21 -9.22
C PHE A 65 3.53 -8.04 -8.89
N PHE A 66 4.34 -7.60 -9.84
CA PHE A 66 5.74 -7.32 -9.60
C PHE A 66 5.96 -6.06 -8.75
N LYS A 67 5.35 -4.93 -9.16
CA LYS A 67 5.57 -3.63 -8.52
C LYS A 67 4.90 -3.53 -7.14
N PHE A 68 3.64 -3.97 -7.05
CA PHE A 68 2.82 -3.75 -5.85
C PHE A 68 2.72 -4.99 -4.96
N GLY A 69 2.91 -6.18 -5.52
CA GLY A 69 2.96 -7.42 -4.74
C GLY A 69 4.38 -7.84 -4.35
N GLU A 70 5.41 -7.26 -4.97
CA GLU A 70 6.82 -7.69 -4.85
C GLU A 70 6.94 -9.22 -5.06
N LEU A 71 6.16 -9.75 -6.02
CA LEU A 71 6.08 -11.17 -6.35
C LEU A 71 7.03 -11.52 -7.50
N ARG A 72 7.99 -12.39 -7.23
CA ARG A 72 8.95 -12.85 -8.26
C ARG A 72 8.26 -13.67 -9.36
N GLU A 73 7.19 -14.38 -8.98
CA GLU A 73 6.37 -15.21 -9.86
C GLU A 73 5.32 -14.42 -10.66
N SER A 74 5.40 -13.10 -10.72
CA SER A 74 4.43 -12.19 -11.33
C SER A 74 4.01 -12.60 -12.74
N ARG A 75 4.96 -13.04 -13.59
CA ARG A 75 4.69 -13.54 -14.95
C ARG A 75 3.83 -14.82 -14.95
N LYS A 76 4.14 -15.75 -14.04
CA LYS A 76 3.36 -17.00 -13.92
C LYS A 76 1.94 -16.72 -13.43
N ILE A 77 1.80 -15.82 -12.46
CA ILE A 77 0.49 -15.42 -11.94
C ILE A 77 -0.34 -14.78 -13.05
N ALA A 78 0.22 -13.80 -13.76
CA ALA A 78 -0.46 -13.12 -14.87
C ALA A 78 -0.89 -14.12 -15.95
N LYS A 79 0.02 -14.97 -16.43
CA LYS A 79 -0.28 -16.00 -17.43
C LYS A 79 -1.39 -16.96 -16.99
N THR A 80 -1.36 -17.41 -15.74
CA THR A 80 -2.39 -18.28 -15.18
C THR A 80 -3.77 -17.63 -15.19
N ILE A 81 -3.86 -16.37 -14.77
CA ILE A 81 -5.10 -15.59 -14.80
C ILE A 81 -5.61 -15.42 -16.23
N ILE A 82 -4.72 -15.07 -17.19
CA ILE A 82 -5.09 -14.92 -18.59
C ILE A 82 -5.66 -16.22 -19.19
N ILE A 83 -5.09 -17.37 -18.83
CA ILE A 83 -5.59 -18.67 -19.29
C ILE A 83 -6.96 -18.98 -18.68
N ALA A 84 -7.09 -18.81 -17.37
CA ALA A 84 -8.31 -19.13 -16.64
C ALA A 84 -9.52 -18.28 -17.10
N ARG A 85 -9.35 -16.96 -17.24
CA ARG A 85 -10.42 -16.05 -17.64
C ARG A 85 -10.91 -16.24 -19.07
N LYS A 86 -10.16 -16.96 -19.94
CA LYS A 86 -10.62 -17.34 -21.28
C LYS A 86 -11.69 -18.43 -21.22
N GLN A 87 -11.71 -19.22 -20.17
CA GLN A 87 -12.70 -20.27 -19.95
C GLN A 87 -13.92 -19.69 -19.23
N ASP A 88 -13.67 -18.96 -18.15
CA ASP A 88 -14.71 -18.38 -17.32
C ASP A 88 -14.21 -17.11 -16.61
N GLN A 89 -15.05 -16.08 -16.50
CA GLN A 89 -14.69 -14.85 -15.81
C GLN A 89 -14.40 -15.11 -14.34
N ILE A 90 -13.38 -14.46 -13.82
CA ILE A 90 -13.01 -14.52 -12.40
C ILE A 90 -13.71 -13.37 -11.67
N ASN A 91 -14.81 -13.68 -10.97
CA ASN A 91 -15.70 -12.68 -10.38
C ASN A 91 -15.62 -12.61 -8.85
N SER A 92 -14.99 -13.62 -8.21
CA SER A 92 -14.91 -13.70 -6.76
C SER A 92 -13.48 -13.94 -6.24
N THR A 93 -13.28 -13.64 -4.97
CA THR A 93 -11.98 -13.80 -4.27
C THR A 93 -11.52 -15.24 -4.25
N ASP A 94 -12.42 -16.18 -4.01
CA ASP A 94 -12.14 -17.61 -4.00
C ASP A 94 -11.85 -18.15 -5.40
N GLN A 95 -12.54 -17.72 -6.44
CA GLN A 95 -12.20 -18.06 -7.84
C GLN A 95 -10.77 -17.62 -8.18
N LEU A 96 -10.39 -16.39 -7.81
CA LEU A 96 -9.01 -15.91 -8.00
C LEU A 96 -8.00 -16.76 -7.23
N MET A 97 -8.26 -17.03 -5.94
CA MET A 97 -7.36 -17.85 -5.13
C MET A 97 -7.22 -19.27 -5.66
N ASN A 98 -8.34 -19.90 -6.08
CA ASN A 98 -8.34 -21.24 -6.67
C ASN A 98 -7.55 -21.28 -7.99
N CYS A 99 -7.69 -20.26 -8.81
CA CYS A 99 -6.96 -20.14 -10.07
C CYS A 99 -5.44 -20.19 -9.86
N ILE A 100 -4.91 -19.49 -8.85
CA ILE A 100 -3.46 -19.32 -8.66
C ILE A 100 -2.86 -20.15 -7.52
N GLN A 101 -3.66 -20.94 -6.78
CA GLN A 101 -3.19 -21.66 -5.58
C GLN A 101 -2.06 -22.67 -5.87
N HIS A 102 -2.01 -23.24 -7.06
CA HIS A 102 -0.96 -24.18 -7.47
C HIS A 102 0.43 -23.52 -7.60
N LEU A 103 0.50 -22.18 -7.65
CA LEU A 103 1.76 -21.43 -7.72
C LEU A 103 2.42 -21.27 -6.34
N THR A 104 1.78 -21.71 -5.27
CA THR A 104 2.30 -21.62 -3.91
C THR A 104 2.02 -22.89 -3.11
N ILE A 105 2.97 -23.28 -2.25
CA ILE A 105 2.88 -24.52 -1.45
C ILE A 105 3.19 -24.22 0.01
N GLY A 106 2.47 -24.90 0.93
CA GLY A 106 2.78 -24.95 2.36
C GLY A 106 2.64 -23.62 3.10
N ARG A 107 3.54 -23.35 4.04
CA ARG A 107 3.44 -22.21 4.99
C ARG A 107 3.44 -20.82 4.35
N LYS A 108 3.89 -20.70 3.12
CA LYS A 108 3.93 -19.39 2.40
C LYS A 108 2.62 -19.03 1.70
N ARG A 109 1.63 -19.93 1.67
CA ARG A 109 0.36 -19.74 0.95
C ARG A 109 -0.37 -18.45 1.36
N ASN A 110 -0.54 -18.24 2.65
CA ASN A 110 -1.24 -17.04 3.13
C ASN A 110 -0.49 -15.75 2.79
N GLN A 111 0.84 -15.75 2.89
CA GLN A 111 1.67 -14.60 2.50
C GLN A 111 1.58 -14.33 0.99
N PHE A 112 1.56 -15.37 0.18
CA PHE A 112 1.42 -15.26 -1.27
C PHE A 112 0.08 -14.60 -1.64
N PHE A 113 -1.05 -15.12 -1.14
CA PHE A 113 -2.35 -14.51 -1.38
C PHE A 113 -2.45 -13.09 -0.86
N SER A 114 -1.95 -12.81 0.34
CA SER A 114 -1.93 -11.45 0.88
C SER A 114 -1.21 -10.48 -0.05
N ARG A 115 -0.10 -10.87 -0.66
CA ARG A 115 0.65 -10.03 -1.61
C ARG A 115 -0.07 -9.87 -2.95
N VAL A 116 -0.75 -10.92 -3.44
CA VAL A 116 -1.58 -10.82 -4.67
C VAL A 116 -2.73 -9.84 -4.43
N PHE A 117 -3.45 -9.97 -3.32
CA PHE A 117 -4.56 -9.08 -2.96
C PHE A 117 -4.07 -7.64 -2.72
N GLN A 118 -2.95 -7.46 -2.03
CA GLN A 118 -2.31 -6.15 -1.87
C GLN A 118 -2.03 -5.50 -3.23
N ALA A 119 -1.48 -6.25 -4.17
CA ALA A 119 -1.13 -5.71 -5.49
C ALA A 119 -2.37 -5.21 -6.25
N ILE A 120 -3.45 -5.99 -6.24
CA ILE A 120 -4.71 -5.62 -6.89
C ILE A 120 -5.34 -4.42 -6.18
N ARG A 121 -5.40 -4.43 -4.85
CA ARG A 121 -5.96 -3.37 -4.02
C ARG A 121 -5.27 -2.02 -4.26
N ILE A 122 -3.93 -2.03 -4.27
CA ILE A 122 -3.13 -0.83 -4.55
C ILE A 122 -3.48 -0.28 -5.94
N GLN A 123 -3.67 -1.15 -6.94
CA GLN A 123 -4.02 -0.73 -8.29
C GLN A 123 -5.46 -0.20 -8.39
N VAL A 124 -6.42 -0.83 -7.69
CA VAL A 124 -7.84 -0.40 -7.68
C VAL A 124 -7.98 1.01 -7.10
N ASN A 125 -7.25 1.27 -6.00
CA ASN A 125 -7.43 2.48 -5.20
C ASN A 125 -6.35 3.54 -5.45
N ASP A 126 -5.42 3.28 -6.37
CA ASP A 126 -4.26 4.15 -6.66
C ASP A 126 -3.50 4.60 -5.40
N GLU A 127 -3.36 3.67 -4.42
CA GLU A 127 -2.89 3.96 -3.07
C GLU A 127 -1.50 4.61 -3.06
N ILE A 128 -0.60 4.19 -3.95
CA ILE A 128 0.77 4.71 -4.02
C ILE A 128 0.78 6.15 -4.52
N GLN A 129 -0.05 6.49 -5.49
CA GLN A 129 -0.15 7.86 -6.01
C GLN A 129 -0.81 8.78 -4.98
N ALA A 130 -1.89 8.34 -4.35
CA ALA A 130 -2.54 9.08 -3.27
C ALA A 130 -1.59 9.34 -2.09
N LEU A 131 -0.75 8.34 -1.73
CA LEU A 131 0.27 8.53 -0.70
C LEU A 131 1.32 9.58 -1.11
N LYS A 132 1.80 9.56 -2.35
CA LYS A 132 2.75 10.56 -2.86
C LYS A 132 2.16 11.97 -2.80
N GLU A 133 0.92 12.13 -3.24
CA GLU A 133 0.22 13.41 -3.20
C GLU A 133 0.03 13.92 -1.76
N MET A 134 -0.37 13.04 -0.85
CA MET A 134 -0.51 13.36 0.58
C MET A 134 0.83 13.79 1.17
N LEU A 135 1.92 13.08 0.91
CA LEU A 135 3.25 13.39 1.43
C LEU A 135 3.79 14.73 0.91
N ASN A 136 3.57 15.03 -0.37
CA ASN A 136 3.93 16.33 -0.96
C ASN A 136 3.09 17.45 -0.34
N ALA A 137 1.77 17.29 -0.28
CA ALA A 137 0.88 18.27 0.34
C ALA A 137 1.21 18.50 1.82
N ALA A 138 1.55 17.43 2.56
CA ALA A 138 2.01 17.56 3.94
C ALA A 138 3.29 18.37 4.06
N THR A 139 4.21 18.20 3.10
CA THR A 139 5.47 18.96 3.08
C THR A 139 5.22 20.44 2.86
N ASP A 140 4.23 20.80 2.04
CA ASP A 140 3.89 22.20 1.75
C ASP A 140 3.09 22.86 2.88
N LEU A 141 2.25 22.09 3.59
CA LEU A 141 1.32 22.63 4.58
C LEU A 141 1.87 22.65 6.01
N LEU A 142 2.81 21.76 6.34
CA LEU A 142 3.40 21.73 7.70
C LEU A 142 4.27 22.96 7.93
N LYS A 143 4.05 23.61 9.06
CA LYS A 143 4.95 24.67 9.57
C LYS A 143 6.33 24.11 9.90
N VAL A 144 7.34 24.95 9.88
CA VAL A 144 8.64 24.64 10.50
C VAL A 144 8.41 24.28 11.97
N GLY A 145 8.98 23.17 12.44
CA GLY A 145 8.73 22.58 13.74
C GLY A 145 7.49 21.67 13.83
N GLY A 146 6.64 21.67 12.79
CA GLY A 146 5.46 20.79 12.69
C GLY A 146 5.82 19.32 12.56
N ARG A 147 4.90 18.44 12.94
CA ARG A 147 5.13 16.99 13.02
C ARG A 147 4.40 16.23 11.91
N LEU A 148 5.15 15.39 11.17
CA LEU A 148 4.63 14.38 10.28
C LEU A 148 4.74 13.01 10.96
N SER A 149 3.60 12.33 11.16
CA SER A 149 3.52 10.99 11.74
C SER A 149 2.77 10.08 10.76
N VAL A 150 3.41 9.00 10.28
CA VAL A 150 2.81 8.10 9.31
C VAL A 150 2.96 6.66 9.77
N ILE A 151 1.84 5.93 9.83
CA ILE A 151 1.78 4.49 10.06
C ILE A 151 1.59 3.80 8.71
N SER A 152 2.50 2.91 8.35
CA SER A 152 2.46 2.11 7.12
C SER A 152 2.42 0.62 7.44
N TYR A 153 1.84 -0.20 6.55
CA TYR A 153 1.64 -1.64 6.77
C TYR A 153 2.39 -2.53 5.78
N HIS A 154 2.93 -1.95 4.71
CA HIS A 154 3.77 -2.69 3.76
C HIS A 154 5.00 -1.90 3.30
N SER A 155 5.93 -2.62 2.66
CA SER A 155 7.25 -2.12 2.25
C SER A 155 7.21 -0.92 1.32
N LEU A 156 6.22 -0.86 0.42
CA LEU A 156 6.12 0.22 -0.57
C LEU A 156 5.76 1.55 0.09
N GLU A 157 4.79 1.55 1.01
CA GLU A 157 4.43 2.73 1.81
C GLU A 157 5.62 3.18 2.66
N ASP A 158 6.18 2.26 3.46
CA ASP A 158 7.31 2.56 4.35
C ASP A 158 8.51 3.13 3.59
N ARG A 159 8.75 2.65 2.36
CA ARG A 159 9.84 3.13 1.48
C ARG A 159 9.65 4.59 1.10
N LEU A 160 8.45 5.00 0.69
CA LEU A 160 8.14 6.39 0.31
C LEU A 160 8.31 7.33 1.51
N VAL A 161 7.71 6.99 2.65
CA VAL A 161 7.83 7.79 3.88
C VAL A 161 9.29 7.88 4.34
N LYS A 162 10.01 6.75 4.35
CA LYS A 162 11.43 6.71 4.70
C LYS A 162 12.27 7.58 3.76
N ASN A 163 12.03 7.50 2.45
CA ASN A 163 12.77 8.26 1.46
C ASN A 163 12.56 9.75 1.66
N LEU A 164 11.31 10.21 1.79
CA LEU A 164 11.00 11.61 2.06
C LEU A 164 11.72 12.13 3.30
N VAL A 165 11.60 11.40 4.41
CA VAL A 165 12.16 11.83 5.70
C VAL A 165 13.69 11.80 5.71
N LYS A 166 14.30 10.76 5.10
CA LYS A 166 15.77 10.58 5.12
C LYS A 166 16.50 11.29 4.00
N LYS A 167 15.88 11.39 2.83
CA LYS A 167 16.52 11.84 1.59
C LYS A 167 15.97 13.16 1.07
N GLY A 168 14.83 13.62 1.57
CA GLY A 168 14.16 14.85 1.16
C GLY A 168 13.27 14.73 -0.07
N ASN A 169 13.18 13.54 -0.68
CA ASN A 169 12.33 13.26 -1.84
C ASN A 169 11.77 11.84 -1.80
N LEU A 170 10.79 11.54 -2.65
CA LEU A 170 10.10 10.25 -2.69
C LEU A 170 10.89 9.17 -3.44
N GLU A 171 11.76 9.54 -4.34
CA GLU A 171 12.59 8.68 -5.18
C GLU A 171 13.69 7.99 -4.35
N GLY A 172 14.17 8.66 -3.32
CA GLY A 172 15.21 8.16 -2.42
C GLY A 172 16.64 8.52 -2.86
N ASP A 173 16.77 9.49 -3.73
CA ASP A 173 18.06 10.03 -4.17
C ASP A 173 18.49 11.18 -3.26
N LEU A 174 19.68 11.08 -2.69
CA LEU A 174 20.19 12.11 -1.79
C LEU A 174 20.70 13.31 -2.60
N GLN A 175 19.88 14.36 -2.65
CA GLN A 175 20.32 15.65 -3.21
C GLN A 175 21.15 16.42 -2.18
N LYS A 176 22.19 17.10 -2.66
CA LYS A 176 23.09 17.92 -1.83
C LYS A 176 23.19 19.32 -2.41
N ASP A 177 23.36 20.29 -1.53
CA ASP A 177 23.69 21.66 -1.91
C ASP A 177 25.15 21.78 -2.42
N PHE A 178 25.53 22.99 -2.81
CA PHE A 178 26.90 23.27 -3.31
C PHE A 178 27.98 22.95 -2.26
N TYR A 179 27.66 22.98 -0.97
CA TYR A 179 28.58 22.68 0.13
C TYR A 179 28.57 21.21 0.54
N GLY A 180 27.79 20.38 -0.13
CA GLY A 180 27.68 18.94 0.18
C GLY A 180 26.66 18.58 1.27
N ASN A 181 25.89 19.52 1.79
CA ASN A 181 24.87 19.25 2.79
C ASN A 181 23.62 18.64 2.15
N PRO A 182 22.98 17.65 2.79
CA PRO A 182 21.74 17.07 2.28
C PRO A 182 20.59 18.08 2.25
N ILE A 183 19.93 18.22 1.10
CA ILE A 183 18.71 19.02 0.96
C ILE A 183 17.53 18.18 1.47
N LYS A 184 16.98 18.54 2.62
CA LYS A 184 15.88 17.82 3.26
C LYS A 184 14.85 18.80 3.79
N SER A 185 13.59 18.38 3.78
CA SER A 185 12.47 19.12 4.40
C SER A 185 12.16 18.63 5.82
N TYR A 186 12.78 17.52 6.24
CA TYR A 186 12.45 16.86 7.51
C TYR A 186 13.67 16.40 8.28
N LYS A 187 13.55 16.46 9.62
CA LYS A 187 14.47 15.85 10.58
C LYS A 187 13.78 14.66 11.25
N GLU A 188 14.43 13.50 11.27
CA GLU A 188 13.91 12.32 11.98
C GLU A 188 13.83 12.55 13.48
N ILE A 189 12.67 12.29 14.07
CA ILE A 189 12.49 12.33 15.54
C ILE A 189 12.96 11.01 16.15
N SER A 190 12.62 9.90 15.52
CA SER A 190 13.12 8.59 15.92
C SER A 190 14.09 8.06 14.85
N LYS A 191 15.35 7.78 15.22
CA LYS A 191 16.35 7.20 14.30
C LYS A 191 15.95 5.82 13.79
N LYS A 192 15.18 5.07 14.60
CA LYS A 192 14.64 3.76 14.22
C LYS A 192 13.13 3.86 13.98
N VAL A 193 12.63 3.05 13.03
CA VAL A 193 11.19 2.88 12.85
C VAL A 193 10.59 2.30 14.13
N ILE A 194 9.45 2.84 14.55
CA ILE A 194 8.70 2.34 15.70
C ILE A 194 7.79 1.22 15.20
N VAL A 195 7.85 0.07 15.86
CA VAL A 195 7.03 -1.11 15.55
C VAL A 195 6.21 -1.50 16.77
N PRO A 196 5.07 -2.18 16.60
CA PRO A 196 4.23 -2.58 17.72
C PRO A 196 4.95 -3.54 18.67
N SER A 197 4.62 -3.45 19.94
CA SER A 197 5.11 -4.36 20.97
C SER A 197 4.50 -5.76 20.80
N LYS A 198 5.13 -6.78 21.40
CA LYS A 198 4.57 -8.15 21.42
C LYS A 198 3.15 -8.17 21.99
N LYS A 199 2.93 -7.46 23.10
CA LYS A 199 1.63 -7.34 23.76
C LYS A 199 0.57 -6.70 22.85
N GLU A 200 0.95 -5.69 22.08
CA GLU A 200 0.07 -5.07 21.11
C GLU A 200 -0.30 -6.03 19.97
N ILE A 201 0.67 -6.79 19.45
CA ILE A 201 0.44 -7.79 18.40
C ILE A 201 -0.47 -8.92 18.90
N GLU A 202 -0.34 -9.34 20.16
CA GLU A 202 -1.19 -10.34 20.78
C GLU A 202 -2.64 -9.86 20.87
N ASN A 203 -2.85 -8.61 21.27
CA ASN A 203 -4.17 -7.99 21.37
C ASN A 203 -4.76 -7.60 20.00
N ASN A 204 -3.90 -7.18 19.07
CA ASN A 204 -4.28 -6.77 17.71
C ASN A 204 -3.31 -7.37 16.67
N PRO A 205 -3.54 -8.60 16.20
CA PRO A 205 -2.67 -9.26 15.21
C PRO A 205 -2.52 -8.48 13.89
N ARG A 206 -3.46 -7.57 13.56
CA ARG A 206 -3.39 -6.72 12.36
C ARG A 206 -2.29 -5.67 12.44
N ALA A 207 -1.94 -5.24 13.64
CA ALA A 207 -0.84 -4.30 13.88
C ALA A 207 0.54 -4.88 13.58
N ARG A 208 0.68 -6.21 13.42
CA ARG A 208 1.98 -6.90 13.28
C ARG A 208 2.91 -6.29 12.22
N SER A 209 2.37 -5.76 11.14
CA SER A 209 3.16 -5.18 10.05
C SER A 209 3.28 -3.65 10.14
N ALA A 210 2.66 -3.03 11.14
CA ALA A 210 2.66 -1.58 11.33
C ALA A 210 4.06 -1.04 11.56
N LYS A 211 4.35 0.10 10.94
CA LYS A 211 5.60 0.85 11.07
C LYS A 211 5.28 2.33 11.19
N LEU A 212 5.53 2.91 12.34
CA LEU A 212 5.37 4.33 12.57
C LEU A 212 6.70 5.07 12.33
N ARG A 213 6.64 6.10 11.49
CA ARG A 213 7.72 7.08 11.31
C ARG A 213 7.24 8.45 11.75
N ILE A 214 8.10 9.15 12.49
CA ILE A 214 7.84 10.50 12.99
C ILE A 214 8.99 11.40 12.57
N ALA A 215 8.64 12.54 11.96
CA ALA A 215 9.59 13.53 11.51
C ALA A 215 9.10 14.95 11.87
N GLU A 216 10.03 15.87 12.00
CA GLU A 216 9.80 17.29 12.19
C GLU A 216 10.16 18.06 10.94
N LYS A 217 9.31 18.96 10.51
CA LYS A 217 9.56 19.89 9.40
C LYS A 217 10.69 20.87 9.81
N ILE A 218 11.69 21.05 8.93
CA ILE A 218 12.82 21.99 9.11
C ILE A 218 12.86 23.05 8.05
#